data_4c2a9e0830d085f07c00fc584d78afcc
#
_entry.id   4c2a9e0830d085f07c00fc584d78afcc
#
_cell.length_a   1.000
_cell.length_b   1.000
_cell.length_c   1.000
_cell.angle_alpha   90.00
_cell.angle_beta   90.00
_cell.angle_gamma   90.00
#
_symmetry.space_group_name_H-M   'P 1'
#
loop_
_entity.id
_entity.type
_entity.pdbx_description
1 polymer ?
#
loop_
_entity_poly.entity_id
_entity_poly.type
_entity_poly.pdbx_seq_one_letter_code
_entity_poly.pdbx_strand_id
1 'polypeptide(L)'
;MASYDIASPDDQHRVRELADQLRASPSTPTGGVAVTTTVGIDEALADKLAQSKGAVEASAWTGKLAVVFAMWGEQRRLLPRSADNPTGEDSLNTKLDQLAWLFDGSNVDWSLIAVDDGDPDDSAAVAIEAAQRHREKDRVTVLRLADSIPTDSGPLASLAQVDDSRKGGAIALGTHHAIEAGADVVVITDADNSVDLGQIGLLLQPFSNGAGVV
;
A
#
# COMPACT_ATOMS: atom_id res chain seq x y z
N MET A 1 -2.99 19.26 -20.73
CA MET A 1 -2.56 18.89 -19.38
C MET A 1 -1.83 17.57 -19.49
N ALA A 2 -0.68 17.40 -18.84
CA ALA A 2 -0.02 16.09 -18.77
C ALA A 2 -0.97 15.14 -18.03
N SER A 3 -1.13 13.92 -18.49
CA SER A 3 -1.94 12.89 -17.84
C SER A 3 -1.10 12.35 -16.67
N TYR A 4 -1.68 12.20 -15.48
CA TYR A 4 -1.06 11.51 -14.35
C TYR A 4 -0.69 10.08 -14.75
N ASP A 5 0.58 9.72 -14.56
CA ASP A 5 1.09 8.37 -14.82
C ASP A 5 1.46 7.71 -13.49
N ILE A 6 0.69 6.72 -13.10
CA ILE A 6 0.85 5.93 -11.87
C ILE A 6 2.24 5.26 -11.74
N ALA A 7 2.92 5.00 -12.85
CA ALA A 7 4.25 4.39 -12.87
C ALA A 7 5.38 5.43 -13.02
N SER A 8 5.04 6.73 -12.96
CA SER A 8 6.01 7.82 -13.00
C SER A 8 6.35 8.27 -11.57
N PRO A 9 7.59 8.06 -11.08
CA PRO A 9 8.02 8.56 -9.78
C PRO A 9 7.87 10.08 -9.66
N ASP A 10 8.10 10.81 -10.75
CA ASP A 10 7.98 12.27 -10.78
C ASP A 10 6.51 12.71 -10.60
N ASP A 11 5.56 12.02 -11.23
CA ASP A 11 4.14 12.32 -11.07
C ASP A 11 3.65 12.01 -9.66
N GLN A 12 4.08 10.90 -9.10
CA GLN A 12 3.76 10.55 -7.72
C GLN A 12 4.35 11.53 -6.70
N HIS A 13 5.61 11.96 -6.92
CA HIS A 13 6.24 12.97 -6.09
C HIS A 13 5.49 14.30 -6.17
N ARG A 14 5.19 14.76 -7.39
CA ARG A 14 4.45 16.00 -7.65
C ARG A 14 3.08 16.02 -6.95
N VAL A 15 2.35 14.92 -6.98
CA VAL A 15 1.02 14.85 -6.33
C VAL A 15 1.16 14.90 -4.80
N ARG A 16 2.16 14.26 -4.21
CA ARG A 16 2.44 14.36 -2.77
C ARG A 16 2.87 15.77 -2.35
N GLU A 17 3.73 16.43 -3.14
CA GLU A 17 4.09 17.84 -2.89
C GLU A 17 2.86 18.76 -2.97
N LEU A 18 1.99 18.56 -3.94
CA LEU A 18 0.74 19.30 -4.03
C LEU A 18 -0.16 19.06 -2.82
N ALA A 19 -0.26 17.82 -2.34
CA ALA A 19 -0.99 17.49 -1.13
C ALA A 19 -0.43 18.21 0.10
N ASP A 20 0.89 18.26 0.25
CA ASP A 20 1.54 18.97 1.36
C ASP A 20 1.33 20.50 1.25
N GLN A 21 1.32 21.08 0.06
CA GLN A 21 0.97 22.51 -0.17
C GLN A 21 -0.48 22.82 0.20
N LEU A 22 -1.43 21.94 -0.17
CA LEU A 22 -2.83 22.09 0.19
C LEU A 22 -3.04 22.06 1.71
N ARG A 23 -2.28 21.24 2.43
CA ARG A 23 -2.32 21.17 3.90
C ARG A 23 -1.70 22.40 4.57
N ALA A 24 -0.61 22.91 4.03
CA ALA A 24 0.07 24.10 4.56
C ALA A 24 -0.75 25.39 4.37
N SER A 25 -1.64 25.42 3.38
CA SER A 25 -2.51 26.56 3.07
C SER A 25 -3.96 26.11 2.95
N PRO A 26 -4.62 25.72 4.05
CA PRO A 26 -5.99 25.28 3.99
C PRO A 26 -6.84 26.43 3.45
N SER A 27 -7.32 26.29 2.23
CA SER A 27 -8.32 27.20 1.66
C SER A 27 -9.54 27.12 2.56
N THR A 28 -9.96 28.26 3.12
CA THR A 28 -11.23 28.38 3.83
C THR A 28 -12.31 27.79 2.92
N PRO A 29 -13.18 26.88 3.40
CA PRO A 29 -14.25 26.36 2.58
C PRO A 29 -15.09 27.55 2.12
N THR A 30 -14.93 27.96 0.89
CA THR A 30 -15.80 29.00 0.30
C THR A 30 -17.14 28.33 0.14
N GLY A 31 -18.04 28.67 1.05
CA GLY A 31 -19.42 28.18 1.05
C GLY A 31 -20.04 28.34 -0.34
N GLY A 32 -20.43 27.24 -0.91
CA GLY A 32 -21.53 27.12 -1.84
C GLY A 32 -21.46 27.93 -3.13
N VAL A 33 -20.46 27.63 -4.00
CA VAL A 33 -20.68 27.75 -5.45
C VAL A 33 -20.09 26.48 -6.06
N ALA A 34 -20.93 25.64 -6.65
CA ALA A 34 -20.51 24.55 -7.51
C ALA A 34 -19.85 25.15 -8.76
N VAL A 35 -18.56 25.43 -8.68
CA VAL A 35 -17.77 25.70 -9.86
C VAL A 35 -17.54 24.34 -10.49
N THR A 36 -18.22 24.06 -11.60
CA THR A 36 -17.93 22.96 -12.53
C THR A 36 -16.59 23.23 -13.22
N THR A 37 -15.53 23.33 -12.46
CA THR A 37 -14.18 23.28 -12.98
C THR A 37 -13.85 21.79 -13.07
N THR A 38 -13.47 21.31 -14.24
CA THR A 38 -12.95 19.96 -14.40
C THR A 38 -11.65 19.90 -13.61
N VAL A 39 -11.71 19.35 -12.41
CA VAL A 39 -10.54 19.13 -11.56
C VAL A 39 -9.70 18.02 -12.22
N GLY A 40 -8.42 18.25 -12.39
CA GLY A 40 -7.50 17.24 -12.89
C GLY A 40 -7.40 16.05 -11.94
N ILE A 41 -7.00 14.88 -12.45
CA ILE A 41 -6.78 13.69 -11.62
C ILE A 41 -5.75 13.99 -10.54
N ASP A 42 -4.68 14.68 -10.87
CA ASP A 42 -3.60 15.08 -9.97
C ASP A 42 -4.12 15.90 -8.79
N GLU A 43 -4.95 16.90 -9.07
CA GLU A 43 -5.54 17.78 -8.06
C GLU A 43 -6.53 17.03 -7.17
N ALA A 44 -7.36 16.15 -7.77
CA ALA A 44 -8.30 15.32 -7.03
C ALA A 44 -7.60 14.32 -6.12
N LEU A 45 -6.51 13.70 -6.60
CA LEU A 45 -5.70 12.77 -5.81
C LEU A 45 -4.96 13.53 -4.70
N ALA A 46 -4.33 14.66 -5.01
CA ALA A 46 -3.63 15.48 -4.01
C ALA A 46 -4.58 15.95 -2.89
N ASP A 47 -5.81 16.33 -3.20
CA ASP A 47 -6.83 16.68 -2.19
C ASP A 47 -7.15 15.49 -1.28
N LYS A 48 -7.31 14.28 -1.84
CA LYS A 48 -7.52 13.05 -1.06
C LYS A 48 -6.33 12.71 -0.17
N LEU A 49 -5.12 12.84 -0.68
CA LEU A 49 -3.90 12.61 0.07
C LEU A 49 -3.72 13.63 1.20
N ALA A 50 -4.02 14.91 0.94
CA ALA A 50 -4.00 15.96 1.95
C ALA A 50 -4.98 15.67 3.09
N GLN A 51 -6.22 15.29 2.77
CA GLN A 51 -7.22 14.88 3.76
C GLN A 51 -6.77 13.66 4.56
N SER A 52 -6.20 12.65 3.88
CA SER A 52 -5.72 11.41 4.48
C SER A 52 -4.61 11.66 5.51
N LYS A 53 -3.58 12.41 5.11
CA LYS A 53 -2.46 12.75 6.00
C LYS A 53 -2.93 13.63 7.17
N GLY A 54 -3.82 14.60 6.91
CA GLY A 54 -4.44 15.40 7.96
C GLY A 54 -5.25 14.55 8.96
N ALA A 55 -5.92 13.49 8.48
CA ALA A 55 -6.64 12.56 9.34
C ALA A 55 -5.69 11.75 10.25
N VAL A 56 -4.54 11.29 9.71
CA VAL A 56 -3.51 10.61 10.51
C VAL A 56 -2.97 11.53 11.60
N GLU A 57 -2.64 12.77 11.26
CA GLU A 57 -2.10 13.74 12.23
C GLU A 57 -3.10 14.14 13.31
N ALA A 58 -4.38 14.26 12.95
CA ALA A 58 -5.44 14.55 13.91
C ALA A 58 -5.83 13.34 14.78
N SER A 59 -5.43 12.12 14.35
CA SER A 59 -5.74 10.90 15.05
C SER A 59 -4.86 10.72 16.28
N ALA A 60 -5.47 10.30 17.40
CA ALA A 60 -4.75 9.81 18.57
C ALA A 60 -4.35 8.33 18.46
N TRP A 61 -4.66 7.68 17.37
CA TRP A 61 -4.36 6.26 17.18
C TRP A 61 -2.86 6.02 16.98
N THR A 62 -2.30 5.10 17.77
CA THR A 62 -0.86 4.79 17.81
C THR A 62 -0.61 3.29 17.64
N GLY A 63 -1.54 2.60 16.97
CA GLY A 63 -1.47 1.14 16.79
C GLY A 63 -0.49 0.72 15.69
N LYS A 64 -0.44 -0.60 15.49
CA LYS A 64 0.31 -1.24 14.43
C LYS A 64 -0.57 -1.51 13.22
N LEU A 65 -0.12 -1.09 12.05
CA LEU A 65 -0.80 -1.29 10.77
C LEU A 65 0.06 -2.17 9.87
N ALA A 66 -0.52 -3.22 9.32
CA ALA A 66 0.11 -4.01 8.27
C ALA A 66 -0.64 -3.83 6.95
N VAL A 67 0.09 -3.61 5.86
CA VAL A 67 -0.45 -3.66 4.50
C VAL A 67 -0.02 -4.98 3.86
N VAL A 68 -0.98 -5.74 3.35
CA VAL A 68 -0.75 -7.07 2.76
C VAL A 68 -1.15 -7.05 1.29
N PHE A 69 -0.31 -7.61 0.43
CA PHE A 69 -0.66 -7.86 -0.96
C PHE A 69 -0.08 -9.20 -1.47
N ALA A 70 -0.82 -9.84 -2.37
CA ALA A 70 -0.39 -11.07 -3.03
C ALA A 70 0.29 -10.76 -4.37
N MET A 71 1.29 -11.54 -4.74
CA MET A 71 2.05 -11.45 -5.99
C MET A 71 1.92 -12.74 -6.78
N TRP A 72 1.61 -12.61 -8.07
CA TRP A 72 1.64 -13.70 -9.04
C TRP A 72 2.00 -13.16 -10.42
N GLY A 73 3.20 -13.49 -10.94
CA GLY A 73 3.68 -12.98 -12.23
C GLY A 73 4.01 -11.48 -12.21
N GLU A 74 4.42 -10.94 -11.06
CA GLU A 74 4.58 -9.50 -10.83
C GLU A 74 6.02 -8.98 -11.03
N GLN A 75 6.97 -9.81 -11.46
CA GLN A 75 8.40 -9.45 -11.58
C GLN A 75 8.61 -8.16 -12.36
N ARG A 76 7.89 -8.00 -13.48
CA ARG A 76 8.02 -6.80 -14.31
C ARG A 76 7.47 -5.57 -13.62
N ARG A 77 6.35 -5.72 -12.91
CA ARG A 77 5.68 -4.61 -12.21
C ARG A 77 6.44 -4.16 -10.96
N LEU A 78 7.12 -5.12 -10.30
CA LEU A 78 8.00 -4.84 -9.15
C LEU A 78 9.26 -4.05 -9.52
N LEU A 79 9.65 -4.07 -10.80
CA LEU A 79 10.81 -3.34 -11.31
C LEU A 79 10.41 -1.98 -11.88
N PRO A 80 11.34 -1.01 -11.89
CA PRO A 80 11.11 0.28 -12.54
C PRO A 80 10.79 0.16 -14.03
N ARG A 81 10.04 1.11 -14.56
CA ARG A 81 9.81 1.24 -15.98
C ARG A 81 11.12 1.58 -16.72
N SER A 82 11.35 0.89 -17.83
CA SER A 82 12.50 1.13 -18.72
C SER A 82 12.15 0.73 -20.13
N ALA A 83 13.09 0.93 -21.07
CA ALA A 83 12.92 0.49 -22.45
C ALA A 83 12.72 -1.04 -22.56
N ASP A 84 13.41 -1.80 -21.69
CA ASP A 84 13.33 -3.27 -21.63
C ASP A 84 12.17 -3.76 -20.74
N ASN A 85 11.60 -2.88 -19.91
CA ASN A 85 10.49 -3.15 -19.01
C ASN A 85 9.41 -2.06 -19.11
N PRO A 86 8.66 -1.95 -20.23
CA PRO A 86 7.68 -0.89 -20.43
C PRO A 86 6.47 -0.97 -19.48
N THR A 87 6.23 -2.11 -18.86
CA THR A 87 5.16 -2.35 -17.88
C THR A 87 5.62 -2.21 -16.43
N GLY A 88 6.85 -1.77 -16.21
CA GLY A 88 7.39 -1.55 -14.86
C GLY A 88 6.64 -0.44 -14.13
N GLU A 89 6.44 -0.63 -12.85
CA GLU A 89 5.76 0.31 -11.94
C GLU A 89 6.56 0.60 -10.68
N ASP A 90 7.67 -0.12 -10.46
CA ASP A 90 8.43 -0.09 -9.19
C ASP A 90 7.49 -0.24 -7.98
N SER A 91 6.53 -1.16 -8.11
CA SER A 91 5.30 -1.14 -7.30
C SER A 91 5.54 -1.33 -5.81
N LEU A 92 6.53 -2.13 -5.40
CA LEU A 92 6.87 -2.31 -3.99
C LEU A 92 7.47 -1.02 -3.40
N ASN A 93 8.46 -0.43 -4.07
CA ASN A 93 9.10 0.80 -3.59
C ASN A 93 8.13 1.98 -3.59
N THR A 94 7.26 2.06 -4.59
CA THR A 94 6.16 3.03 -4.63
C THR A 94 5.26 2.93 -3.40
N LYS A 95 4.84 1.72 -3.01
CA LYS A 95 4.04 1.49 -1.79
C LYS A 95 4.79 1.91 -0.52
N LEU A 96 6.07 1.63 -0.45
CA LEU A 96 6.91 2.04 0.68
C LEU A 96 7.02 3.56 0.78
N ASP A 97 7.23 4.26 -0.33
CA ASP A 97 7.28 5.72 -0.35
C ASP A 97 5.94 6.36 0.03
N GLN A 98 4.82 5.79 -0.42
CA GLN A 98 3.47 6.26 -0.07
C GLN A 98 3.20 6.12 1.43
N LEU A 99 3.53 4.96 2.02
CA LEU A 99 3.35 4.71 3.45
C LEU A 99 4.30 5.57 4.29
N ALA A 100 5.58 5.68 3.89
CA ALA A 100 6.55 6.53 4.56
C ALA A 100 6.11 8.00 4.57
N TRP A 101 5.59 8.51 3.44
CA TRP A 101 5.06 9.87 3.36
C TRP A 101 3.81 10.04 4.24
N LEU A 102 2.87 9.10 4.20
CA LEU A 102 1.62 9.19 4.95
C LEU A 102 1.86 9.24 6.46
N PHE A 103 2.74 8.37 6.95
CA PHE A 103 2.98 8.19 8.39
C PHE A 103 4.18 8.97 8.92
N ASP A 104 4.80 9.81 8.08
CA ASP A 104 5.89 10.68 8.51
C ASP A 104 5.43 11.60 9.65
N GLY A 105 6.20 11.62 10.75
CA GLY A 105 5.88 12.38 11.95
C GLY A 105 4.73 11.83 12.81
N SER A 106 4.10 10.71 12.43
CA SER A 106 3.07 10.04 13.23
C SER A 106 3.67 9.00 14.18
N ASN A 107 2.86 8.51 15.14
CA ASN A 107 3.23 7.40 16.02
C ASN A 107 2.67 6.05 15.54
N VAL A 108 2.23 5.95 14.30
CA VAL A 108 1.75 4.70 13.71
C VAL A 108 2.94 3.82 13.34
N ASP A 109 2.98 2.61 13.89
CA ASP A 109 3.94 1.59 13.50
C ASP A 109 3.36 0.82 12.30
N TRP A 110 4.00 0.93 11.12
CA TRP A 110 3.49 0.32 9.91
C TRP A 110 4.47 -0.67 9.29
N SER A 111 3.94 -1.66 8.60
CA SER A 111 4.71 -2.67 7.85
C SER A 111 4.04 -3.01 6.52
N LEU A 112 4.82 -3.53 5.58
CA LEU A 112 4.38 -4.00 4.27
C LEU A 112 4.72 -5.48 4.13
N ILE A 113 3.71 -6.31 3.84
CA ILE A 113 3.85 -7.76 3.69
C ILE A 113 3.50 -8.15 2.27
N ALA A 114 4.47 -8.58 1.52
CA ALA A 114 4.32 -9.08 0.15
C ALA A 114 4.32 -10.61 0.17
N VAL A 115 3.32 -11.24 -0.41
CA VAL A 115 3.19 -12.70 -0.38
C VAL A 115 3.14 -13.26 -1.79
N ASP A 116 4.13 -14.07 -2.12
CA ASP A 116 4.17 -14.86 -3.34
C ASP A 116 3.18 -16.03 -3.23
N ASP A 117 2.26 -16.13 -4.17
CA ASP A 117 1.20 -17.14 -4.17
C ASP A 117 1.54 -18.39 -5.00
N GLY A 118 2.82 -18.65 -5.21
CA GLY A 118 3.33 -19.81 -5.93
C GLY A 118 3.58 -19.55 -7.41
N ASP A 119 3.96 -18.35 -7.72
CA ASP A 119 4.31 -17.90 -9.07
C ASP A 119 5.58 -18.63 -9.58
N PRO A 120 5.55 -19.14 -10.84
CA PRO A 120 6.67 -19.89 -11.40
C PRO A 120 7.91 -19.02 -11.70
N ASP A 121 7.75 -17.71 -11.73
CA ASP A 121 8.79 -16.74 -12.11
C ASP A 121 9.49 -16.07 -10.91
N ASP A 122 9.17 -16.51 -9.66
CA ASP A 122 9.79 -16.07 -8.41
C ASP A 122 9.70 -14.54 -8.15
N SER A 123 8.47 -14.01 -8.15
CA SER A 123 8.21 -12.62 -7.75
C SER A 123 8.76 -12.30 -6.36
N ALA A 124 8.82 -13.28 -5.46
CA ALA A 124 9.39 -13.10 -4.13
C ALA A 124 10.88 -12.71 -4.16
N ALA A 125 11.70 -13.32 -5.02
CA ALA A 125 13.10 -12.96 -5.12
C ALA A 125 13.28 -11.52 -5.59
N VAL A 126 12.49 -11.10 -6.59
CA VAL A 126 12.50 -9.72 -7.11
C VAL A 126 12.04 -8.73 -6.03
N ALA A 127 10.99 -9.06 -5.27
CA ALA A 127 10.50 -8.22 -4.18
C ALA A 127 11.54 -8.06 -3.06
N ILE A 128 12.23 -9.13 -2.67
CA ILE A 128 13.32 -9.10 -1.68
C ILE A 128 14.43 -8.16 -2.16
N GLU A 129 14.86 -8.31 -3.42
CA GLU A 129 15.93 -7.49 -3.99
C GLU A 129 15.52 -6.00 -4.09
N ALA A 130 14.28 -5.71 -4.49
CA ALA A 130 13.76 -4.36 -4.53
C ALA A 130 13.70 -3.74 -3.12
N ALA A 131 13.17 -4.47 -2.15
CA ALA A 131 13.08 -4.02 -0.76
C ALA A 131 14.46 -3.69 -0.16
N GLN A 132 15.47 -4.51 -0.40
CA GLN A 132 16.82 -4.32 0.15
C GLN A 132 17.48 -2.98 -0.26
N ARG A 133 17.07 -2.40 -1.38
CA ARG A 133 17.58 -1.11 -1.87
C ARG A 133 16.83 0.09 -1.30
N HIS A 134 15.68 -0.15 -0.65
CA HIS A 134 14.84 0.91 -0.12
C HIS A 134 15.25 1.31 1.32
N ARG A 135 15.09 2.60 1.66
CA ARG A 135 15.39 3.10 3.01
C ARG A 135 14.50 2.46 4.10
N GLU A 136 13.26 2.08 3.74
CA GLU A 136 12.28 1.44 4.63
C GLU A 136 12.35 -0.09 4.59
N LYS A 137 13.44 -0.69 4.15
CA LYS A 137 13.61 -2.14 3.98
C LYS A 137 13.26 -2.96 5.22
N ASP A 138 13.52 -2.42 6.41
CA ASP A 138 13.27 -3.11 7.68
C ASP A 138 11.77 -3.20 8.03
N ARG A 139 10.91 -2.53 7.26
CA ARG A 139 9.45 -2.59 7.36
C ARG A 139 8.82 -3.58 6.40
N VAL A 140 9.63 -4.27 5.60
CA VAL A 140 9.14 -5.21 4.57
C VAL A 140 9.33 -6.64 5.02
N THR A 141 8.27 -7.43 4.86
CA THR A 141 8.33 -8.90 4.96
C THR A 141 7.88 -9.49 3.63
N VAL A 142 8.67 -10.40 3.08
CA VAL A 142 8.31 -11.17 1.89
C VAL A 142 8.11 -12.61 2.30
N LEU A 143 6.93 -13.16 2.00
CA LEU A 143 6.54 -14.53 2.31
C LEU A 143 6.28 -15.31 1.02
N ARG A 144 6.42 -16.64 1.08
CA ARG A 144 6.01 -17.56 0.04
C ARG A 144 4.92 -18.48 0.57
N LEU A 145 3.78 -18.55 -0.12
CA LEU A 145 2.71 -19.46 0.25
C LEU A 145 3.18 -20.91 0.24
N ALA A 146 4.01 -21.27 -0.75
CA ALA A 146 4.57 -22.63 -0.89
C ALA A 146 5.40 -23.09 0.32
N ASP A 147 6.02 -22.17 1.06
CA ASP A 147 6.83 -22.49 2.24
C ASP A 147 5.97 -22.71 3.50
N SER A 148 4.68 -22.35 3.45
CA SER A 148 3.76 -22.37 4.59
C SER A 148 2.70 -23.46 4.51
N ILE A 149 2.65 -24.20 3.40
CA ILE A 149 1.69 -25.30 3.16
C ILE A 149 2.44 -26.54 2.63
N PRO A 150 1.92 -27.76 2.91
CA PRO A 150 0.75 -28.05 3.75
C PRO A 150 1.01 -27.77 5.25
N THR A 151 -0.06 -27.47 6.00
CA THR A 151 -0.01 -27.28 7.44
C THR A 151 -1.23 -27.91 8.10
N ASP A 152 -1.08 -28.38 9.36
CA ASP A 152 -2.18 -29.04 10.09
C ASP A 152 -3.06 -28.06 10.88
N SER A 153 -2.70 -26.77 10.92
CA SER A 153 -3.39 -25.78 11.74
C SER A 153 -3.43 -24.39 11.12
N GLY A 154 -4.27 -23.52 11.68
CA GLY A 154 -4.39 -22.13 11.25
C GLY A 154 -5.21 -21.96 9.96
N PRO A 155 -5.20 -20.76 9.38
CA PRO A 155 -6.09 -20.40 8.26
C PRO A 155 -5.75 -21.13 6.95
N LEU A 156 -4.57 -21.75 6.85
CA LEU A 156 -4.10 -22.46 5.66
C LEU A 156 -4.27 -23.98 5.74
N ALA A 157 -4.83 -24.51 6.85
CA ALA A 157 -4.92 -25.96 7.09
C ALA A 157 -5.74 -26.73 6.04
N SER A 158 -6.59 -26.06 5.27
CA SER A 158 -7.35 -26.67 4.17
C SER A 158 -6.58 -26.73 2.84
N LEU A 159 -5.39 -26.14 2.76
CA LEU A 159 -4.59 -26.06 1.53
C LEU A 159 -3.50 -27.15 1.55
N ALA A 160 -3.52 -28.03 0.56
CA ALA A 160 -2.48 -29.03 0.36
C ALA A 160 -1.37 -28.53 -0.58
N GLN A 161 -1.70 -27.65 -1.49
CA GLN A 161 -0.82 -27.07 -2.49
C GLN A 161 -1.26 -25.65 -2.87
N VAL A 162 -0.36 -24.86 -3.46
CA VAL A 162 -0.63 -23.45 -3.83
C VAL A 162 -1.84 -23.31 -4.76
N ASP A 163 -2.02 -24.24 -5.69
CA ASP A 163 -3.12 -24.22 -6.67
C ASP A 163 -4.51 -24.36 -6.02
N ASP A 164 -4.59 -24.79 -4.76
CA ASP A 164 -5.87 -24.93 -4.06
C ASP A 164 -6.51 -23.57 -3.74
N SER A 165 -5.74 -22.48 -3.64
CA SER A 165 -6.28 -21.17 -3.26
C SER A 165 -5.61 -19.96 -3.90
N ARG A 166 -4.38 -20.03 -4.34
CA ARG A 166 -3.63 -18.90 -4.94
C ARG A 166 -3.77 -17.62 -4.12
N LYS A 167 -4.26 -16.51 -4.72
CA LYS A 167 -4.40 -15.18 -4.09
C LYS A 167 -5.08 -15.24 -2.72
N GLY A 168 -6.11 -16.07 -2.55
CA GLY A 168 -6.82 -16.20 -1.28
C GLY A 168 -5.91 -16.75 -0.17
N GLY A 169 -5.13 -17.79 -0.46
CA GLY A 169 -4.15 -18.37 0.46
C GLY A 169 -3.03 -17.40 0.79
N ALA A 170 -2.51 -16.68 -0.20
CA ALA A 170 -1.49 -15.66 0.01
C ALA A 170 -1.97 -14.53 0.93
N ILE A 171 -3.18 -14.02 0.71
CA ILE A 171 -3.78 -13.00 1.59
C ILE A 171 -4.01 -13.54 2.99
N ALA A 172 -4.49 -14.79 3.13
CA ALA A 172 -4.68 -15.43 4.43
C ALA A 172 -3.35 -15.58 5.19
N LEU A 173 -2.28 -16.01 4.50
CA LEU A 173 -0.93 -16.11 5.08
C LEU A 173 -0.42 -14.75 5.55
N GLY A 174 -0.48 -13.74 4.70
CA GLY A 174 0.00 -12.40 5.04
C GLY A 174 -0.78 -11.78 6.19
N THR A 175 -2.11 -11.96 6.21
CA THR A 175 -2.98 -11.48 7.29
C THR A 175 -2.68 -12.20 8.61
N HIS A 176 -2.51 -13.52 8.57
CA HIS A 176 -2.15 -14.30 9.76
C HIS A 176 -0.80 -13.85 10.33
N HIS A 177 0.21 -13.71 9.47
CA HIS A 177 1.51 -13.21 9.86
C HIS A 177 1.43 -11.81 10.50
N ALA A 178 0.64 -10.89 9.92
CA ALA A 178 0.42 -9.56 10.47
C ALA A 178 -0.18 -9.61 11.88
N ILE A 179 -1.20 -10.46 12.08
CA ILE A 179 -1.86 -10.63 13.38
C ILE A 179 -0.88 -11.21 14.42
N GLU A 180 -0.09 -12.23 14.07
CA GLU A 180 0.93 -12.80 14.95
C GLU A 180 2.03 -11.79 15.30
N ALA A 181 2.37 -10.88 14.38
CA ALA A 181 3.28 -9.76 14.62
C ALA A 181 2.65 -8.63 15.47
N GLY A 182 1.37 -8.78 15.85
CA GLY A 182 0.64 -7.84 16.69
C GLY A 182 0.06 -6.64 15.94
N ALA A 183 -0.27 -6.78 14.67
CA ALA A 183 -0.98 -5.74 13.94
C ALA A 183 -2.40 -5.54 14.49
N ASP A 184 -2.77 -4.30 14.76
CA ASP A 184 -4.12 -3.92 15.20
C ASP A 184 -5.05 -3.73 13.99
N VAL A 185 -4.49 -3.34 12.85
CA VAL A 185 -5.21 -3.14 11.59
C VAL A 185 -4.44 -3.78 10.45
N VAL A 186 -5.15 -4.52 9.60
CA VAL A 186 -4.61 -5.09 8.37
C VAL A 186 -5.36 -4.50 7.17
N VAL A 187 -4.62 -3.91 6.25
CA VAL A 187 -5.12 -3.38 4.98
C VAL A 187 -4.70 -4.31 3.86
N ILE A 188 -5.62 -4.71 3.01
CA ILE A 188 -5.35 -5.56 1.85
C ILE A 188 -5.37 -4.68 0.60
N THR A 189 -4.36 -4.85 -0.28
CA THR A 189 -4.27 -4.17 -1.57
C THR A 189 -3.82 -5.12 -2.66
N ASP A 190 -3.82 -4.66 -3.91
CA ASP A 190 -3.24 -5.40 -5.04
C ASP A 190 -1.75 -5.09 -5.23
N ALA A 191 -1.06 -5.92 -6.01
CA ALA A 191 0.36 -5.76 -6.29
C ALA A 191 0.66 -4.53 -7.15
N ASP A 192 -0.28 -4.10 -7.99
CA ASP A 192 -0.15 -2.91 -8.82
C ASP A 192 -0.30 -1.61 -8.01
N ASN A 193 -0.08 -0.47 -8.68
CA ASN A 193 -0.22 0.85 -8.08
C ASN A 193 -1.60 1.50 -8.35
N SER A 194 -2.64 0.71 -8.69
CA SER A 194 -3.98 1.23 -8.98
C SER A 194 -4.61 2.00 -7.82
N VAL A 195 -4.15 1.75 -6.60
CA VAL A 195 -4.53 2.48 -5.39
C VAL A 195 -3.31 3.13 -4.78
N ASP A 196 -3.37 4.44 -4.51
CA ASP A 196 -2.35 5.14 -3.73
C ASP A 196 -2.57 4.88 -2.23
N LEU A 197 -1.61 4.22 -1.58
CA LEU A 197 -1.68 3.87 -0.15
C LEU A 197 -1.64 5.11 0.76
N GLY A 198 -1.24 6.25 0.26
CA GLY A 198 -1.37 7.53 0.96
C GLY A 198 -2.81 7.87 1.36
N GLN A 199 -3.82 7.18 0.80
CA GLN A 199 -5.23 7.35 1.15
C GLN A 199 -5.66 6.55 2.40
N ILE A 200 -4.82 5.66 2.94
CA ILE A 200 -5.16 4.79 4.09
C ILE A 200 -5.58 5.60 5.32
N GLY A 201 -5.06 6.80 5.53
CA GLY A 201 -5.45 7.64 6.66
C GLY A 201 -6.95 7.93 6.74
N LEU A 202 -7.64 7.97 5.60
CA LEU A 202 -9.10 8.11 5.57
C LEU A 202 -9.83 6.88 6.13
N LEU A 203 -9.23 5.69 5.99
CA LEU A 203 -9.77 4.43 6.50
C LEU A 203 -9.51 4.26 8.01
N LEU A 204 -8.56 4.98 8.58
CA LEU A 204 -8.21 4.87 10.00
C LEU A 204 -9.15 5.64 10.92
N GLN A 205 -9.90 6.63 10.41
CA GLN A 205 -10.83 7.43 11.21
C GLN A 205 -11.87 6.61 12.01
N PRO A 206 -12.53 5.57 11.43
CA PRO A 206 -13.46 4.75 12.19
C PRO A 206 -12.81 4.00 13.35
N PHE A 207 -11.56 3.56 13.21
CA PHE A 207 -10.84 2.83 14.27
C PHE A 207 -10.56 3.72 15.49
N SER A 208 -10.31 5.01 15.28
CA SER A 208 -10.19 5.98 16.37
C SER A 208 -11.47 6.08 17.22
N ASN A 209 -12.61 5.65 16.68
CA ASN A 209 -13.92 5.62 17.34
C ASN A 209 -14.34 4.22 17.79
N GLY A 210 -13.45 3.24 17.76
CA GLY A 210 -13.69 1.86 18.22
C GLY A 210 -14.37 0.95 17.20
N ALA A 211 -14.37 1.29 15.90
CA ALA A 211 -14.82 0.36 14.86
C ALA A 211 -13.85 -0.83 14.71
N GLY A 212 -14.40 -2.03 14.48
CA GLY A 212 -13.59 -3.24 14.35
C GLY A 212 -13.22 -3.61 12.91
N VAL A 213 -14.09 -3.32 11.93
CA VAL A 213 -13.88 -3.59 10.49
C VAL A 213 -14.47 -2.44 9.66
N VAL A 214 -13.76 -2.04 8.64
CA VAL A 214 -14.15 -0.97 7.71
C VAL A 214 -14.10 -1.45 6.26
#